data_07c4aed4cdd5b96e594f0ee94815118d
#
_entry.id   07c4aed4cdd5b96e594f0ee94815118d
#
_cell.length_a   1.000
_cell.length_b   1.000
_cell.length_c   1.000
_cell.angle_alpha   90.00
_cell.angle_beta   90.00
_cell.angle_gamma   90.00
#
_symmetry.space_group_name_H-M   'P 1'
#
loop_
_entity.id
_entity.type
_entity.pdbx_description
1 polymer ?
#
loop_
_entity_poly.entity_id
_entity_poly.type
_entity_poly.pdbx_seq_one_letter_code
_entity_poly.pdbx_strand_id
1 'polypeptide(L)'
;LRFEKVLRDAARPVIAQTPYYEQTTDFTCGAACLAMAFARFVSPDYLDPVWEVRFWREATTVFMLAGPGGCEPYGLATVATDHGLAAEIWCSSESYLFLDTVRDAEKRRVMELAQTDFRARALAADVPVRHRAFTLDELRENLAQGRVAIVLVSGYLMMGSKVPHWVLAHADDGRHIIVHDPWVEEERGETAGDAANIPVPYAIFDRIARYGRSGLRAAVLLEGKSAHV
;
A
#
# COMPACT_ATOMS: atom_id res chain seq x y z
N LEU A 1 -21.66 -10.62 4.31
CA LEU A 1 -22.20 -9.47 3.56
C LEU A 1 -21.05 -8.90 2.78
N ARG A 2 -21.05 -9.18 1.49
CA ARG A 2 -20.00 -8.76 0.56
C ARG A 2 -20.09 -7.26 0.35
N PHE A 3 -18.99 -6.55 0.50
CA PHE A 3 -18.85 -5.11 0.25
C PHE A 3 -19.13 -4.73 -1.21
N GLU A 4 -19.02 -5.70 -2.13
CA GLU A 4 -19.20 -5.54 -3.59
C GLU A 4 -20.51 -4.85 -4.01
N LYS A 5 -21.62 -5.07 -3.30
CA LYS A 5 -22.92 -4.54 -3.74
C LYS A 5 -23.15 -3.09 -3.34
N VAL A 6 -22.49 -2.61 -2.29
CA VAL A 6 -22.66 -1.23 -1.78
C VAL A 6 -21.80 -0.23 -2.58
N LEU A 7 -20.70 -0.70 -3.17
CA LEU A 7 -19.75 0.16 -3.91
C LEU A 7 -20.13 0.36 -5.40
N ARG A 8 -20.94 -0.52 -5.97
CA ARG A 8 -21.31 -0.44 -7.41
C ARG A 8 -22.29 0.67 -7.76
N ASP A 9 -23.09 1.15 -6.80
CA ASP A 9 -24.19 2.11 -7.05
C ASP A 9 -23.84 3.57 -6.75
N ALA A 10 -22.63 3.87 -6.28
CA ALA A 10 -22.18 5.25 -6.04
C ALA A 10 -21.65 5.86 -7.33
N ALA A 11 -22.21 6.99 -7.76
CA ALA A 11 -21.63 7.79 -8.85
C ALA A 11 -20.19 8.17 -8.47
N ARG A 12 -19.21 7.71 -9.26
CA ARG A 12 -17.79 7.94 -8.99
C ARG A 12 -17.48 9.43 -9.12
N PRO A 13 -16.94 10.06 -8.08
CA PRO A 13 -16.54 11.47 -8.17
C PRO A 13 -15.42 11.62 -9.21
N VAL A 14 -15.46 12.73 -9.96
CA VAL A 14 -14.35 13.13 -10.85
C VAL A 14 -13.22 13.62 -9.93
N ILE A 15 -12.37 12.72 -9.50
CA ILE A 15 -11.23 13.03 -8.65
C ILE A 15 -9.95 13.02 -9.48
N ALA A 16 -9.16 14.07 -9.34
CA ALA A 16 -7.92 14.24 -10.08
C ALA A 16 -6.91 13.12 -9.70
N GLN A 17 -6.76 12.10 -10.48
CA GLN A 17 -5.68 11.92 -11.43
C GLN A 17 -4.46 11.26 -10.84
N THR A 18 -4.65 10.26 -9.96
CA THR A 18 -3.63 9.24 -9.82
C THR A 18 -3.92 8.18 -10.88
N PRO A 19 -3.01 7.90 -11.82
CA PRO A 19 -3.20 6.85 -12.80
C PRO A 19 -3.35 5.49 -12.12
N TYR A 20 -4.24 4.65 -12.64
CA TYR A 20 -4.43 3.29 -12.14
C TYR A 20 -3.47 2.33 -12.84
N TYR A 21 -2.98 1.34 -12.08
CA TYR A 21 -2.18 0.22 -12.57
C TYR A 21 -2.60 -1.07 -11.88
N GLU A 22 -2.88 -2.10 -12.67
CA GLU A 22 -3.21 -3.44 -12.20
C GLU A 22 -1.92 -4.25 -11.97
N GLN A 23 -1.79 -4.87 -10.78
CA GLN A 23 -0.64 -5.73 -10.49
C GLN A 23 -0.61 -6.97 -11.40
N THR A 24 0.59 -7.38 -11.76
CA THR A 24 0.77 -8.54 -12.67
C THR A 24 0.94 -9.87 -11.97
N THR A 25 1.11 -9.88 -10.65
CA THR A 25 1.30 -11.11 -9.84
C THR A 25 0.62 -11.00 -8.48
N ASP A 26 0.35 -12.14 -7.83
CA ASP A 26 -0.40 -12.25 -6.56
C ASP A 26 0.27 -11.55 -5.36
N PHE A 27 1.55 -11.17 -5.46
CA PHE A 27 2.35 -10.67 -4.34
C PHE A 27 2.94 -9.27 -4.56
N THR A 28 2.61 -8.60 -5.63
CA THR A 28 3.19 -7.29 -6.02
C THR A 28 2.29 -6.09 -5.70
N CYS A 29 1.23 -6.23 -4.92
CA CYS A 29 0.28 -5.15 -4.61
C CYS A 29 0.96 -3.86 -4.10
N GLY A 30 1.93 -3.98 -3.18
CA GLY A 30 2.68 -2.82 -2.69
C GLY A 30 3.54 -2.16 -3.76
N ALA A 31 4.16 -2.94 -4.63
CA ALA A 31 4.97 -2.44 -5.76
C ALA A 31 4.11 -1.76 -6.83
N ALA A 32 2.94 -2.31 -7.14
CA ALA A 32 1.96 -1.67 -8.04
C ALA A 32 1.46 -0.34 -7.46
N CYS A 33 1.21 -0.25 -6.14
CA CYS A 33 0.91 1.01 -5.48
C CYS A 33 2.06 2.03 -5.61
N LEU A 34 3.32 1.61 -5.51
CA LEU A 34 4.48 2.47 -5.78
C LEU A 34 4.50 2.95 -7.24
N ALA A 35 4.28 2.05 -8.20
CA ALA A 35 4.22 2.42 -9.62
C ALA A 35 3.17 3.51 -9.89
N MET A 36 1.97 3.38 -9.31
CA MET A 36 0.92 4.40 -9.39
C MET A 36 1.33 5.74 -8.73
N ALA A 37 2.00 5.70 -7.57
CA ALA A 37 2.51 6.90 -6.92
C ALA A 37 3.60 7.59 -7.77
N PHE A 38 4.53 6.83 -8.33
CA PHE A 38 5.54 7.37 -9.25
C PHE A 38 4.92 7.94 -10.54
N ALA A 39 3.90 7.28 -11.07
CA ALA A 39 3.17 7.78 -12.24
C ALA A 39 2.49 9.12 -11.96
N ARG A 40 2.00 9.33 -10.74
CA ARG A 40 1.39 10.61 -10.32
C ARG A 40 2.42 11.72 -10.17
N PHE A 41 3.57 11.45 -9.55
CA PHE A 41 4.50 12.50 -9.12
C PHE A 41 5.71 12.69 -10.03
N VAL A 42 6.04 11.69 -10.88
CA VAL A 42 7.26 11.69 -11.68
C VAL A 42 6.97 11.48 -13.17
N SER A 43 6.52 10.30 -13.59
CA SER A 43 6.24 9.98 -14.99
C SER A 43 5.31 8.77 -15.11
N PRO A 44 4.34 8.79 -16.05
CA PRO A 44 3.51 7.62 -16.35
C PRO A 44 4.31 6.39 -16.83
N ASP A 45 5.58 6.55 -17.24
CA ASP A 45 6.47 5.45 -17.65
C ASP A 45 6.71 4.42 -16.55
N TYR A 46 6.38 4.74 -15.28
CA TYR A 46 6.46 3.80 -14.17
C TYR A 46 5.32 2.77 -14.15
N LEU A 47 4.25 2.95 -14.94
CA LEU A 47 3.16 1.97 -15.08
C LEU A 47 3.57 0.85 -16.05
N ASP A 48 4.56 0.06 -15.63
CA ASP A 48 5.19 -0.96 -16.45
C ASP A 48 5.55 -2.18 -15.59
N PRO A 49 5.32 -3.43 -16.08
CA PRO A 49 5.63 -4.65 -15.34
C PRO A 49 7.09 -4.79 -14.91
N VAL A 50 8.02 -4.21 -15.66
CA VAL A 50 9.46 -4.25 -15.29
C VAL A 50 9.70 -3.36 -14.08
N TRP A 51 9.06 -2.19 -13.99
CA TRP A 51 9.13 -1.33 -12.82
C TRP A 51 8.44 -1.96 -11.61
N GLU A 52 7.26 -2.57 -11.79
CA GLU A 52 6.57 -3.30 -10.73
C GLU A 52 7.48 -4.38 -10.11
N VAL A 53 8.06 -5.25 -10.94
CA VAL A 53 8.96 -6.31 -10.46
C VAL A 53 10.24 -5.75 -9.85
N ARG A 54 10.78 -4.64 -10.36
CA ARG A 54 11.94 -3.95 -9.77
C ARG A 54 11.60 -3.45 -8.37
N PHE A 55 10.53 -2.70 -8.19
CA PHE A 55 10.09 -2.20 -6.90
C PHE A 55 9.79 -3.33 -5.92
N TRP A 56 9.16 -4.39 -6.38
CA TRP A 56 8.95 -5.56 -5.54
C TRP A 56 10.27 -6.18 -5.06
N ARG A 57 11.24 -6.41 -5.95
CA ARG A 57 12.55 -6.97 -5.58
C ARG A 57 13.30 -6.12 -4.56
N GLU A 58 13.12 -4.83 -4.60
CA GLU A 58 13.79 -3.87 -3.72
C GLU A 58 13.06 -3.69 -2.38
N ALA A 59 11.75 -4.01 -2.29
CA ALA A 59 10.90 -3.80 -1.11
C ALA A 59 10.37 -5.09 -0.47
N THR A 60 10.63 -6.28 -1.07
CA THR A 60 10.03 -7.54 -0.61
C THR A 60 10.64 -8.03 0.70
N THR A 61 9.79 -8.60 1.58
CA THR A 61 10.24 -9.39 2.74
C THR A 61 10.81 -10.76 2.34
N VAL A 62 10.92 -11.05 1.05
CA VAL A 62 11.44 -12.26 0.40
C VAL A 62 10.48 -13.44 0.51
N PHE A 63 9.95 -13.74 1.69
CA PHE A 63 9.01 -14.84 1.93
C PHE A 63 7.73 -14.36 2.60
N MET A 64 6.62 -15.04 2.29
CA MET A 64 5.36 -14.94 3.00
C MET A 64 4.56 -16.24 2.81
N LEU A 65 4.00 -16.79 3.88
CA LEU A 65 3.34 -18.10 3.83
C LEU A 65 4.27 -19.19 3.24
N ALA A 66 3.90 -19.77 2.12
CA ALA A 66 4.69 -20.78 1.41
C ALA A 66 5.37 -20.26 0.14
N GLY A 67 5.12 -19.01 -0.22
CA GLY A 67 5.52 -18.40 -1.50
C GLY A 67 6.40 -17.17 -1.37
N PRO A 68 6.50 -16.40 -2.45
CA PRO A 68 7.15 -15.08 -2.45
C PRO A 68 6.52 -14.13 -1.44
N GLY A 69 7.33 -13.29 -0.82
CA GLY A 69 6.88 -12.27 0.11
C GLY A 69 6.32 -11.04 -0.61
N GLY A 70 5.33 -10.40 0.00
CA GLY A 70 4.94 -9.05 -0.35
C GLY A 70 5.92 -8.01 0.18
N CYS A 71 5.54 -6.75 0.12
CA CYS A 71 6.30 -5.64 0.65
C CYS A 71 5.90 -5.31 2.09
N GLU A 72 6.76 -4.58 2.80
CA GLU A 72 6.46 -4.04 4.13
C GLU A 72 6.74 -2.53 4.17
N PRO A 73 6.26 -1.77 5.17
CA PRO A 73 6.28 -0.30 5.12
C PRO A 73 7.67 0.32 4.93
N TYR A 74 8.70 -0.23 5.59
CA TYR A 74 10.06 0.32 5.46
C TYR A 74 10.65 0.02 4.09
N GLY A 75 10.41 -1.17 3.54
CA GLY A 75 10.81 -1.53 2.18
C GLY A 75 10.16 -0.60 1.14
N LEU A 76 8.85 -0.36 1.25
CA LEU A 76 8.14 0.56 0.37
C LEU A 76 8.67 1.99 0.47
N ALA A 77 8.92 2.48 1.69
CA ALA A 77 9.43 3.83 1.90
C ALA A 77 10.86 4.01 1.39
N THR A 78 11.74 3.01 1.61
CA THR A 78 13.13 3.08 1.10
C THR A 78 13.17 3.10 -0.42
N VAL A 79 12.37 2.25 -1.08
CA VAL A 79 12.26 2.27 -2.55
C VAL A 79 11.74 3.62 -3.04
N ALA A 80 10.70 4.16 -2.40
CA ALA A 80 10.18 5.47 -2.75
C ALA A 80 11.27 6.57 -2.67
N THR A 81 12.05 6.59 -1.59
CA THR A 81 13.11 7.60 -1.40
C THR A 81 14.31 7.39 -2.32
N ASP A 82 14.73 6.16 -2.54
CA ASP A 82 15.85 5.84 -3.44
C ASP A 82 15.55 6.25 -4.88
N HIS A 83 14.28 6.17 -5.30
CA HIS A 83 13.83 6.57 -6.64
C HIS A 83 13.28 8.00 -6.72
N GLY A 84 13.37 8.80 -5.65
CA GLY A 84 13.18 10.25 -5.73
C GLY A 84 11.83 10.80 -5.22
N LEU A 85 11.01 10.01 -4.54
CA LEU A 85 9.86 10.54 -3.78
C LEU A 85 10.26 10.89 -2.35
N ALA A 86 9.50 11.74 -1.69
CA ALA A 86 9.53 11.86 -0.23
C ALA A 86 8.56 10.84 0.38
N ALA A 87 8.96 10.22 1.49
CA ALA A 87 8.17 9.20 2.17
C ALA A 87 8.11 9.45 3.67
N GLU A 88 7.00 9.03 4.31
CA GLU A 88 6.83 8.98 5.76
C GLU A 88 6.13 7.66 6.11
N ILE A 89 6.63 6.96 7.15
CA ILE A 89 6.10 5.68 7.60
C ILE A 89 5.20 5.87 8.81
N TRP A 90 3.98 5.37 8.73
CA TRP A 90 3.08 5.21 9.87
C TRP A 90 2.88 3.72 10.13
N CYS A 91 3.33 3.22 11.27
CA CYS A 91 3.22 1.81 11.62
C CYS A 91 2.97 1.64 13.12
N SER A 92 1.87 1.02 13.49
CA SER A 92 1.49 0.82 14.89
C SER A 92 2.31 -0.27 15.60
N SER A 93 3.28 -0.87 14.95
CA SER A 93 4.19 -1.89 15.50
C SER A 93 5.64 -1.51 15.25
N GLU A 94 6.48 -1.68 16.25
CA GLU A 94 7.94 -1.57 16.12
C GLU A 94 8.61 -2.90 15.77
N SER A 95 7.87 -4.01 15.90
CA SER A 95 8.37 -5.35 15.59
C SER A 95 8.51 -5.59 14.10
N TYR A 96 9.29 -6.59 13.71
CA TYR A 96 9.30 -7.10 12.34
C TYR A 96 7.92 -7.65 11.98
N LEU A 97 7.46 -7.36 10.76
CA LEU A 97 6.12 -7.68 10.33
C LEU A 97 6.06 -9.04 9.61
N PHE A 98 4.91 -9.69 9.69
CA PHE A 98 4.56 -10.89 8.94
C PHE A 98 5.40 -12.14 9.21
N LEU A 99 6.30 -12.14 10.21
CA LEU A 99 7.14 -13.31 10.55
C LEU A 99 6.31 -14.52 10.98
N ASP A 100 5.16 -14.29 11.62
CA ASP A 100 4.23 -15.32 12.07
C ASP A 100 3.53 -16.06 10.92
N THR A 101 3.56 -15.49 9.71
CA THR A 101 3.01 -16.13 8.51
C THR A 101 3.89 -17.25 7.98
N VAL A 102 5.18 -17.31 8.38
CA VAL A 102 6.17 -18.27 7.90
C VAL A 102 6.59 -19.20 9.04
N ARG A 103 6.44 -20.53 8.86
CA ARG A 103 6.82 -21.53 9.88
C ARG A 103 8.29 -21.91 9.83
N ASP A 104 8.91 -21.85 8.68
CA ASP A 104 10.31 -22.19 8.45
C ASP A 104 11.24 -21.17 9.10
N ALA A 105 12.16 -21.64 9.96
CA ALA A 105 13.04 -20.78 10.74
C ALA A 105 14.10 -20.07 9.86
N GLU A 106 14.60 -20.73 8.82
CA GLU A 106 15.57 -20.13 7.90
C GLU A 106 14.94 -19.02 7.07
N LYS A 107 13.73 -19.26 6.54
CA LYS A 107 12.97 -18.23 5.83
C LYS A 107 12.65 -17.04 6.74
N ARG A 108 12.23 -17.27 7.99
CA ARG A 108 12.02 -16.17 8.95
C ARG A 108 13.28 -15.36 9.18
N ARG A 109 14.43 -16.04 9.30
CA ARG A 109 15.72 -15.37 9.44
C ARG A 109 16.03 -14.46 8.25
N VAL A 110 15.75 -14.89 7.03
CA VAL A 110 15.91 -14.06 5.83
C VAL A 110 14.97 -12.84 5.87
N MET A 111 13.72 -13.03 6.28
CA MET A 111 12.76 -11.91 6.44
C MET A 111 13.21 -10.90 7.49
N GLU A 112 13.78 -11.37 8.62
CA GLU A 112 14.35 -10.49 9.66
C GLU A 112 15.52 -9.67 9.10
N LEU A 113 16.43 -10.30 8.34
CA LEU A 113 17.57 -9.62 7.73
C LEU A 113 17.12 -8.57 6.71
N ALA A 114 16.15 -8.88 5.86
CA ALA A 114 15.60 -7.94 4.90
C ALA A 114 14.98 -6.72 5.61
N GLN A 115 14.16 -6.95 6.63
CA GLN A 115 13.54 -5.86 7.39
C GLN A 115 14.54 -5.07 8.25
N THR A 116 15.64 -5.71 8.70
CA THR A 116 16.75 -5.00 9.37
C THR A 116 17.42 -4.02 8.40
N ASP A 117 17.70 -4.47 7.16
CA ASP A 117 18.27 -3.62 6.11
C ASP A 117 17.36 -2.45 5.78
N PHE A 118 16.06 -2.70 5.57
CA PHE A 118 15.10 -1.63 5.29
C PHE A 118 15.03 -0.57 6.38
N ARG A 119 15.04 -0.98 7.66
CA ARG A 119 15.07 -0.02 8.78
C ARG A 119 16.34 0.81 8.80
N ALA A 120 17.49 0.19 8.57
CA ALA A 120 18.78 0.89 8.49
C ALA A 120 18.80 1.90 7.34
N ARG A 121 18.29 1.52 6.17
CA ARG A 121 18.19 2.41 5.00
C ARG A 121 17.21 3.55 5.22
N ALA A 122 16.03 3.29 5.79
CA ALA A 122 15.07 4.32 6.12
C ALA A 122 15.64 5.35 7.11
N LEU A 123 16.37 4.88 8.13
CA LEU A 123 17.07 5.75 9.08
C LEU A 123 18.17 6.58 8.39
N ALA A 124 18.98 5.97 7.52
CA ALA A 124 20.04 6.65 6.79
C ALA A 124 19.51 7.70 5.80
N ALA A 125 18.28 7.52 5.32
CA ALA A 125 17.59 8.45 4.43
C ALA A 125 16.70 9.48 5.19
N ASP A 126 16.81 9.54 6.52
CA ASP A 126 16.00 10.41 7.39
C ASP A 126 14.48 10.29 7.15
N VAL A 127 14.00 9.09 6.80
CA VAL A 127 12.57 8.84 6.61
C VAL A 127 11.84 8.97 7.94
N PRO A 128 10.88 9.91 8.10
CA PRO A 128 10.10 10.02 9.32
C PRO A 128 9.29 8.75 9.60
N VAL A 129 9.30 8.30 10.86
CA VAL A 129 8.55 7.12 11.30
C VAL A 129 7.69 7.46 12.50
N ARG A 130 6.41 7.08 12.44
CA ARG A 130 5.47 7.20 13.57
C ARG A 130 5.06 5.82 14.06
N HIS A 131 5.51 5.46 15.25
CA HIS A 131 5.20 4.17 15.89
C HIS A 131 3.87 4.20 16.66
N ARG A 132 2.79 4.54 15.97
CA ARG A 132 1.42 4.49 16.51
C ARG A 132 0.39 4.27 15.40
N ALA A 133 -0.79 3.83 15.81
CA ALA A 133 -1.92 3.76 14.89
C ALA A 133 -2.27 5.18 14.39
N PHE A 134 -2.38 5.33 13.09
CA PHE A 134 -2.90 6.56 12.50
C PHE A 134 -4.43 6.62 12.61
N THR A 135 -4.96 7.82 12.65
CA THR A 135 -6.41 8.06 12.60
C THR A 135 -6.87 8.32 11.17
N LEU A 136 -8.16 8.17 10.94
CA LEU A 136 -8.75 8.51 9.65
C LEU A 136 -8.57 10.01 9.31
N ASP A 137 -8.72 10.88 10.31
CA ASP A 137 -8.58 12.33 10.10
C ASP A 137 -7.15 12.71 9.71
N GLU A 138 -6.13 12.11 10.33
CA GLU A 138 -4.74 12.32 9.91
C GLU A 138 -4.50 11.90 8.45
N LEU A 139 -5.07 10.77 8.03
CA LEU A 139 -4.99 10.33 6.64
C LEU A 139 -5.65 11.34 5.70
N ARG A 140 -6.87 11.78 6.03
CA ARG A 140 -7.64 12.76 5.25
C ARG A 140 -6.91 14.09 5.09
N GLU A 141 -6.31 14.59 6.18
CA GLU A 141 -5.51 15.81 6.16
C GLU A 141 -4.33 15.71 5.20
N ASN A 142 -3.65 14.56 5.15
CA ASN A 142 -2.53 14.33 4.24
C ASN A 142 -3.00 14.20 2.78
N LEU A 143 -4.11 13.50 2.53
CA LEU A 143 -4.70 13.44 1.19
C LEU A 143 -5.13 14.82 0.69
N ALA A 144 -5.69 15.67 1.56
CA ALA A 144 -6.06 17.06 1.23
C ALA A 144 -4.85 17.93 0.88
N GLN A 145 -3.66 17.61 1.40
CA GLN A 145 -2.38 18.25 1.05
C GLN A 145 -1.78 17.74 -0.27
N GLY A 146 -2.45 16.82 -0.95
CA GLY A 146 -2.01 16.27 -2.23
C GLY A 146 -1.08 15.05 -2.12
N ARG A 147 -0.76 14.60 -0.90
CA ARG A 147 -0.03 13.34 -0.67
C ARG A 147 -0.90 12.14 -1.08
N VAL A 148 -0.28 11.00 -1.32
CA VAL A 148 -0.96 9.70 -1.42
C VAL A 148 -0.47 8.78 -0.33
N ALA A 149 -1.22 7.73 -0.02
CA ALA A 149 -0.84 6.77 1.01
C ALA A 149 -1.00 5.33 0.50
N ILE A 150 0.07 4.55 0.57
CA ILE A 150 -0.01 3.09 0.40
C ILE A 150 -0.44 2.53 1.76
N VAL A 151 -1.64 1.99 1.85
CA VAL A 151 -2.26 1.58 3.12
C VAL A 151 -2.39 0.07 3.18
N LEU A 152 -1.93 -0.52 4.31
CA LEU A 152 -2.14 -1.93 4.61
C LEU A 152 -3.61 -2.17 4.96
N VAL A 153 -4.24 -3.08 4.25
CA VAL A 153 -5.62 -3.48 4.47
C VAL A 153 -5.74 -4.98 4.69
N SER A 154 -6.85 -5.38 5.27
CA SER A 154 -7.17 -6.79 5.48
C SER A 154 -7.73 -7.41 4.21
N GLY A 155 -6.96 -8.24 3.52
CA GLY A 155 -7.44 -9.01 2.38
C GLY A 155 -8.63 -9.90 2.72
N TYR A 156 -8.74 -10.37 3.98
CA TYR A 156 -9.91 -11.13 4.43
C TYR A 156 -11.22 -10.33 4.38
N LEU A 157 -11.17 -9.06 4.75
CA LEU A 157 -12.35 -8.20 4.71
C LEU A 157 -12.68 -7.71 3.30
N MET A 158 -11.70 -7.64 2.41
CA MET A 158 -11.86 -7.21 1.02
C MET A 158 -12.22 -8.38 0.09
N MET A 159 -11.40 -9.43 0.08
CA MET A 159 -11.43 -10.52 -0.89
C MET A 159 -11.75 -11.89 -0.25
N GLY A 160 -11.87 -11.99 1.08
CA GLY A 160 -12.04 -13.26 1.80
C GLY A 160 -10.72 -14.04 1.98
N SER A 161 -9.59 -13.52 1.56
CA SER A 161 -8.26 -14.14 1.66
C SER A 161 -7.50 -13.61 2.87
N LYS A 162 -6.93 -14.51 3.69
CA LYS A 162 -6.18 -14.14 4.92
C LYS A 162 -4.76 -13.69 4.61
N VAL A 163 -4.61 -12.75 3.70
CA VAL A 163 -3.33 -12.17 3.30
C VAL A 163 -3.28 -10.68 3.62
N PRO A 164 -2.10 -10.10 3.91
CA PRO A 164 -1.94 -8.66 3.89
C PRO A 164 -2.10 -8.17 2.46
N HIS A 165 -2.75 -7.04 2.30
CA HIS A 165 -2.95 -6.42 1.00
C HIS A 165 -2.67 -4.92 1.09
N TRP A 166 -2.13 -4.35 0.02
CA TRP A 166 -1.82 -2.93 -0.08
C TRP A 166 -2.71 -2.27 -1.13
N VAL A 167 -3.30 -1.14 -0.75
CA VAL A 167 -4.07 -0.29 -1.66
C VAL A 167 -3.51 1.13 -1.65
N LEU A 168 -3.72 1.89 -2.71
CA LEU A 168 -3.31 3.28 -2.79
C LEU A 168 -4.48 4.20 -2.48
N ALA A 169 -4.51 4.81 -1.30
CA ALA A 169 -5.42 5.91 -0.98
C ALA A 169 -4.86 7.21 -1.59
N HIS A 170 -5.66 7.89 -2.43
CA HIS A 170 -5.17 9.02 -3.20
C HIS A 170 -6.06 10.25 -3.19
N ALA A 171 -7.26 10.15 -2.61
CA ALA A 171 -8.17 11.30 -2.45
C ALA A 171 -9.20 11.07 -1.35
N ASP A 172 -9.87 12.15 -0.96
CA ASP A 172 -11.01 12.20 -0.03
C ASP A 172 -12.11 13.08 -0.66
N ASP A 173 -13.34 12.56 -0.72
CA ASP A 173 -14.49 13.29 -1.26
C ASP A 173 -15.41 13.90 -0.17
N GLY A 174 -14.98 13.85 1.08
CA GLY A 174 -15.74 14.32 2.25
C GLY A 174 -16.67 13.26 2.85
N ARG A 175 -16.76 12.06 2.26
CA ARG A 175 -17.55 10.90 2.74
C ARG A 175 -16.79 9.58 2.61
N HIS A 176 -15.88 9.50 1.65
CA HIS A 176 -15.15 8.30 1.28
C HIS A 176 -13.67 8.58 1.16
N ILE A 177 -12.84 7.63 1.53
CA ILE A 177 -11.47 7.55 1.05
C ILE A 177 -11.51 6.91 -0.35
N ILE A 178 -10.91 7.57 -1.33
CA ILE A 178 -10.84 7.06 -2.68
C ILE A 178 -9.55 6.27 -2.83
N VAL A 179 -9.68 5.01 -3.21
CA VAL A 179 -8.54 4.11 -3.33
C VAL A 179 -8.42 3.51 -4.73
N HIS A 180 -7.21 3.17 -5.11
CA HIS A 180 -6.92 2.22 -6.16
C HIS A 180 -6.59 0.88 -5.50
N ASP A 181 -7.31 -0.18 -5.88
CA ASP A 181 -6.93 -1.55 -5.56
C ASP A 181 -6.15 -2.11 -6.74
N PRO A 182 -4.85 -2.45 -6.58
CA PRO A 182 -4.10 -3.02 -7.69
C PRO A 182 -4.54 -4.42 -8.09
N TRP A 183 -5.34 -5.11 -7.25
CA TRP A 183 -5.87 -6.44 -7.53
C TRP A 183 -7.22 -6.37 -8.24
N VAL A 184 -7.36 -7.13 -9.33
CA VAL A 184 -8.62 -7.33 -10.07
C VAL A 184 -9.03 -8.80 -9.97
N GLU A 185 -10.23 -9.09 -9.45
CA GLU A 185 -10.76 -10.46 -9.39
C GLU A 185 -11.46 -10.82 -10.72
N GLU A 186 -10.69 -11.04 -11.78
CA GLU A 186 -11.21 -11.39 -13.11
C GLU A 186 -12.14 -12.61 -13.09
N GLU A 187 -11.84 -13.63 -12.25
CA GLU A 187 -12.69 -14.80 -12.07
C GLU A 187 -14.09 -14.47 -11.58
N ARG A 188 -14.28 -13.29 -10.96
CA ARG A 188 -15.58 -12.76 -10.51
C ARG A 188 -16.15 -11.71 -11.44
N GLY A 189 -15.51 -11.50 -12.59
CA GLY A 189 -15.94 -10.53 -13.60
C GLY A 189 -15.65 -9.09 -13.22
N GLU A 190 -14.69 -8.84 -12.34
CA GLU A 190 -14.16 -7.50 -12.09
C GLU A 190 -13.29 -7.04 -13.24
N THR A 191 -13.21 -5.73 -13.41
CA THR A 191 -12.38 -5.07 -14.42
C THR A 191 -11.46 -4.05 -13.74
N ALA A 192 -10.40 -3.64 -14.43
CA ALA A 192 -9.55 -2.53 -13.99
C ALA A 192 -10.36 -1.26 -13.66
N GLY A 193 -11.46 -1.04 -14.39
CA GLY A 193 -12.39 0.04 -14.10
C GLY A 193 -13.11 -0.12 -12.74
N ASP A 194 -13.36 -1.32 -12.26
CA ASP A 194 -13.98 -1.56 -10.95
C ASP A 194 -12.99 -1.39 -9.79
N ALA A 195 -11.72 -1.66 -10.03
CA ALA A 195 -10.63 -1.56 -9.06
C ALA A 195 -10.04 -0.13 -8.96
N ALA A 196 -10.29 0.71 -9.97
CA ALA A 196 -9.82 2.10 -9.99
C ALA A 196 -10.82 3.06 -9.31
N ASN A 197 -10.31 4.03 -8.52
CA ASN A 197 -11.10 5.09 -7.88
C ASN A 197 -12.28 4.57 -7.04
N ILE A 198 -12.05 3.53 -6.25
CA ILE A 198 -13.08 2.93 -5.39
C ILE A 198 -13.41 3.89 -4.25
N PRO A 199 -14.67 4.38 -4.10
CA PRO A 199 -15.07 5.21 -2.98
C PRO A 199 -15.37 4.32 -1.76
N VAL A 200 -14.46 4.25 -0.80
CA VAL A 200 -14.62 3.46 0.42
C VAL A 200 -15.17 4.33 1.55
N PRO A 201 -16.39 4.07 2.06
CA PRO A 201 -16.95 4.84 3.17
C PRO A 201 -16.02 4.82 4.39
N TYR A 202 -15.91 5.94 5.11
CA TYR A 202 -14.97 6.11 6.22
C TYR A 202 -15.00 4.99 7.26
N ALA A 203 -16.18 4.56 7.70
CA ALA A 203 -16.31 3.48 8.68
C ALA A 203 -15.83 2.13 8.15
N ILE A 204 -15.97 1.90 6.84
CA ILE A 204 -15.49 0.70 6.16
C ILE A 204 -13.96 0.78 6.04
N PHE A 205 -13.44 1.92 5.59
CA PHE A 205 -12.00 2.13 5.44
C PHE A 205 -11.27 1.95 6.79
N ASP A 206 -11.78 2.59 7.87
CA ASP A 206 -11.20 2.44 9.21
C ASP A 206 -11.16 0.98 9.68
N ARG A 207 -12.16 0.19 9.30
CA ARG A 207 -12.24 -1.24 9.63
C ARG A 207 -11.27 -2.08 8.80
N ILE A 208 -11.20 -1.90 7.49
CA ILE A 208 -10.32 -2.69 6.62
C ILE A 208 -8.84 -2.34 6.81
N ALA A 209 -8.51 -1.08 7.18
CA ALA A 209 -7.16 -0.64 7.49
C ALA A 209 -6.63 -1.14 8.85
N ARG A 210 -7.17 -2.26 9.35
CA ARG A 210 -6.71 -2.99 10.55
C ARG A 210 -6.41 -4.42 10.15
N TYR A 211 -5.14 -4.76 10.06
CA TYR A 211 -4.71 -6.08 9.64
C TYR A 211 -4.49 -7.03 10.83
N GLY A 212 -4.93 -8.26 10.65
CA GLY A 212 -4.70 -9.36 11.59
C GLY A 212 -5.40 -9.18 12.94
N ARG A 213 -5.10 -10.08 13.88
CA ARG A 213 -5.71 -10.08 15.23
C ARG A 213 -5.23 -8.93 16.10
N SER A 214 -4.01 -8.47 15.89
CA SER A 214 -3.44 -7.32 16.60
C SER A 214 -4.03 -5.99 16.17
N GLY A 215 -4.76 -5.96 15.03
CA GLY A 215 -5.26 -4.72 14.45
C GLY A 215 -4.14 -3.81 13.94
N LEU A 216 -3.05 -4.39 13.41
CA LEU A 216 -1.92 -3.66 12.85
C LEU A 216 -2.42 -2.61 11.84
N ARG A 217 -2.00 -1.37 12.05
CA ARG A 217 -2.20 -0.27 11.10
C ARG A 217 -0.86 0.16 10.55
N ALA A 218 -0.73 0.15 9.23
CA ALA A 218 0.45 0.63 8.54
C ALA A 218 0.08 1.40 7.29
N ALA A 219 0.79 2.49 7.04
CA ALA A 219 0.71 3.28 5.83
C ALA A 219 2.06 3.88 5.49
N VAL A 220 2.32 4.08 4.20
CA VAL A 220 3.45 4.86 3.69
C VAL A 220 2.88 6.04 2.93
N LEU A 221 3.08 7.25 3.47
CA LEU A 221 2.70 8.48 2.82
C LEU A 221 3.78 8.90 1.83
N LEU A 222 3.36 9.32 0.65
CA LEU A 222 4.26 9.66 -0.45
C LEU A 222 3.88 11.02 -1.04
N GLU A 223 4.91 11.77 -1.43
CA GLU A 223 4.78 13.03 -2.17
C GLU A 223 5.97 13.24 -3.12
N GLY A 224 5.76 14.04 -4.14
CA GLY A 224 6.85 14.46 -5.02
C GLY A 224 7.87 15.31 -4.23
N LYS A 225 9.15 15.08 -4.41
CA LYS A 225 10.16 16.01 -3.87
C LYS A 225 9.98 17.36 -4.55
N SER A 226 9.78 18.42 -3.75
CA SER A 226 9.85 19.77 -4.28
C SER A 226 11.21 19.96 -4.93
N ALA A 227 11.24 20.40 -6.20
CA ALA A 227 12.47 20.83 -6.81
C ALA A 227 12.97 22.02 -5.94
N HIS A 228 14.04 21.81 -5.18
CA HIS A 228 14.74 22.92 -4.58
C HIS A 228 15.32 23.76 -5.73
N VAL A 229 14.70 24.90 -5.96
CA VAL A 229 15.19 25.97 -6.84
C VAL A 229 16.41 26.62 -6.19
#